data_f4e3d92f434964ff5f91ba41086372fd
#
_entry.id   f4e3d92f434964ff5f91ba41086372fd
#
_cell.length_a   1.000
_cell.length_b   1.000
_cell.length_c   1.000
_cell.angle_alpha   90.00
_cell.angle_beta   90.00
_cell.angle_gamma   90.00
#
_symmetry.space_group_name_H-M   'P 1'
#
loop_
_entity.id
_entity.type
_entity.pdbx_description
1 polymer ?
#
loop_
_entity_poly.entity_id
_entity_poly.type
_entity_poly.pdbx_seq_one_letter_code
_entity_poly.pdbx_strand_id
1 'polypeptide(L)'
;MFGYIKIYKPELLVRDYTRYRSLYCAVCKSLGRQFGQLPRLSVSYEATFLALFFLSFRENEKEARDEACIANPLVKHPVAAPDPLIDFASLVTAALVYGKGQDDLEDGQWFRALPQLALFRKAAGTLRKEAPELVDEIELALHELRAFERMELSLCQGREAACAHPADKLGTALSEQVRKRAETAAAYSGRVLRAVMSETARRAEVSGEWLAKLQGIFEIMGTALGEWIYFADALDDAEKDAAKGRFNPFMGLSAIERLALAEQLMRKREETLDAHAALLPYYKDAAIVQNVICEGLPRERARLADKSRAFLKHEVQV
;
A
#
# COMPACT_ATOMS: atom_id res chain seq x y z
N MET A 1 -6.57 2.06 0.13
CA MET A 1 -5.11 2.01 0.41
C MET A 1 -4.60 0.69 1.01
N PHE A 2 -5.43 -0.21 1.51
CA PHE A 2 -5.02 -1.52 2.08
C PHE A 2 -5.65 -2.67 1.30
N GLY A 3 -4.92 -3.80 1.19
CA GLY A 3 -5.42 -5.03 0.60
C GLY A 3 -5.00 -5.26 -0.86
N TYR A 4 -4.02 -4.51 -1.36
CA TYR A 4 -3.51 -4.68 -2.72
C TYR A 4 -2.27 -5.60 -2.80
N ILE A 5 -1.45 -5.69 -1.74
CA ILE A 5 -0.19 -6.45 -1.73
C ILE A 5 -0.47 -7.89 -1.35
N LYS A 6 -0.85 -8.72 -2.32
CA LYS A 6 -1.28 -10.11 -2.08
C LYS A 6 -0.34 -11.11 -2.73
N ILE A 7 -0.23 -12.28 -2.10
CA ILE A 7 0.35 -13.46 -2.75
C ILE A 7 -0.59 -13.98 -3.84
N TYR A 8 -0.03 -14.53 -4.90
CA TYR A 8 -0.76 -15.36 -5.85
C TYR A 8 -0.62 -16.84 -5.49
N LYS A 9 -1.56 -17.32 -4.70
CA LYS A 9 -1.54 -18.66 -4.10
C LYS A 9 -1.35 -19.82 -5.09
N PRO A 10 -1.93 -19.82 -6.32
CA PRO A 10 -1.78 -20.93 -7.25
C PRO A 10 -0.32 -21.21 -7.66
N GLU A 11 0.55 -20.22 -7.63
CA GLU A 11 1.98 -20.33 -7.99
C GLU A 11 2.91 -20.50 -6.79
N LEU A 12 2.36 -20.67 -5.58
CA LEU A 12 3.17 -20.92 -4.39
C LEU A 12 3.23 -22.40 -4.06
N LEU A 13 4.41 -22.86 -3.66
CA LEU A 13 4.54 -24.15 -3.00
C LEU A 13 3.76 -24.17 -1.69
N VAL A 14 3.23 -25.32 -1.31
CA VAL A 14 2.46 -25.47 -0.06
C VAL A 14 3.25 -24.99 1.16
N ARG A 15 4.57 -25.27 1.22
CA ARG A 15 5.45 -24.80 2.29
C ARG A 15 5.51 -23.27 2.38
N ASP A 16 5.61 -22.59 1.23
CA ASP A 16 5.74 -21.14 1.15
C ASP A 16 4.41 -20.47 1.50
N TYR A 17 3.31 -21.04 1.05
CA TYR A 17 1.98 -20.61 1.48
C TYR A 17 1.75 -20.80 3.00
N THR A 18 2.21 -21.92 3.55
CA THR A 18 2.13 -22.19 5.01
C THR A 18 2.98 -21.16 5.77
N ARG A 19 4.18 -20.87 5.28
CA ARG A 19 5.06 -19.84 5.83
C ARG A 19 4.40 -18.46 5.81
N TYR A 20 3.85 -18.01 4.68
CA TYR A 20 3.14 -16.75 4.57
C TYR A 20 1.97 -16.66 5.55
N ARG A 21 1.16 -17.72 5.65
CA ARG A 21 0.05 -17.79 6.60
C ARG A 21 0.52 -17.71 8.05
N SER A 22 1.64 -18.34 8.39
CA SER A 22 2.18 -18.29 9.75
C SER A 22 2.55 -16.86 10.17
N LEU A 23 3.11 -16.07 9.25
CA LEU A 23 3.40 -14.65 9.45
C LEU A 23 2.13 -13.79 9.52
N TYR A 24 1.16 -14.04 8.64
CA TYR A 24 -0.13 -13.36 8.70
C TYR A 24 -0.83 -13.56 10.06
N CYS A 25 -0.80 -14.79 10.59
CA CYS A 25 -1.31 -15.08 11.93
C CYS A 25 -0.48 -14.40 13.03
N ALA A 26 0.84 -14.32 12.86
CA ALA A 26 1.71 -13.64 13.82
C ALA A 26 1.44 -12.12 13.87
N VAL A 27 1.24 -11.46 12.71
CA VAL A 27 0.81 -10.05 12.62
C VAL A 27 -0.54 -9.85 13.31
N CYS A 28 -1.52 -10.73 13.04
CA CYS A 28 -2.82 -10.70 13.72
C CYS A 28 -2.68 -10.79 15.25
N LYS A 29 -1.84 -11.69 15.75
CA LYS A 29 -1.57 -11.84 17.18
C LYS A 29 -0.80 -10.67 17.76
N SER A 30 0.14 -10.10 17.01
CA SER A 30 0.86 -8.90 17.39
C SER A 30 -0.10 -7.72 17.59
N LEU A 31 -1.03 -7.47 16.68
CA LEU A 31 -2.09 -6.47 16.84
C LEU A 31 -2.89 -6.71 18.14
N GLY A 32 -3.23 -7.99 18.41
CA GLY A 32 -3.94 -8.36 19.63
C GLY A 32 -3.17 -8.07 20.91
N ARG A 33 -1.87 -8.36 20.94
CA ARG A 33 -1.00 -8.08 22.10
C ARG A 33 -0.81 -6.59 22.34
N GLN A 34 -0.61 -5.82 21.28
CA GLN A 34 -0.27 -4.40 21.37
C GLN A 34 -1.50 -3.51 21.62
N PHE A 35 -2.62 -3.80 20.95
CA PHE A 35 -3.76 -2.88 20.86
C PHE A 35 -5.10 -3.48 21.27
N GLY A 36 -5.15 -4.77 21.62
CA GLY A 36 -6.39 -5.45 22.03
C GLY A 36 -7.03 -6.29 20.92
N GLN A 37 -8.15 -6.95 21.23
CA GLN A 37 -8.69 -7.98 20.32
C GLN A 37 -9.36 -7.42 19.07
N LEU A 38 -10.03 -6.26 19.15
CA LEU A 38 -10.72 -5.67 18.01
C LEU A 38 -9.77 -5.24 16.86
N PRO A 39 -8.58 -4.62 17.12
CA PRO A 39 -7.60 -4.33 16.08
C PRO A 39 -7.14 -5.53 15.26
N ARG A 40 -7.28 -6.75 15.74
CA ARG A 40 -6.97 -7.97 14.98
C ARG A 40 -7.80 -8.13 13.71
N LEU A 41 -8.99 -7.54 13.67
CA LEU A 41 -9.84 -7.54 12.47
C LEU A 41 -9.26 -6.70 11.33
N SER A 42 -8.28 -5.84 11.63
CA SER A 42 -7.58 -5.01 10.65
C SER A 42 -6.23 -5.59 10.23
N VAL A 43 -5.98 -6.88 10.47
CA VAL A 43 -4.79 -7.55 9.95
C VAL A 43 -4.72 -7.36 8.44
N SER A 44 -3.56 -6.92 7.94
CA SER A 44 -3.40 -6.59 6.52
C SER A 44 -2.33 -7.44 5.86
N TYR A 45 -2.45 -7.56 4.54
CA TYR A 45 -1.45 -8.21 3.71
C TYR A 45 -0.16 -7.37 3.63
N GLU A 46 -0.28 -6.04 3.68
CA GLU A 46 0.83 -5.09 3.65
C GLU A 46 1.73 -5.25 4.88
N ALA A 47 1.16 -5.34 6.09
CA ALA A 47 1.92 -5.62 7.30
C ALA A 47 2.62 -6.98 7.24
N THR A 48 1.94 -7.97 6.68
CA THR A 48 2.50 -9.32 6.50
C THR A 48 3.66 -9.31 5.53
N PHE A 49 3.50 -8.61 4.40
CA PHE A 49 4.56 -8.46 3.40
C PHE A 49 5.76 -7.70 3.96
N LEU A 50 5.54 -6.59 4.66
CA LEU A 50 6.60 -5.80 5.28
C LEU A 50 7.42 -6.66 6.27
N ALA A 51 6.75 -7.40 7.15
CA ALA A 51 7.42 -8.30 8.09
C ALA A 51 8.18 -9.42 7.38
N LEU A 52 7.54 -10.11 6.42
CA LEU A 52 8.14 -11.18 5.63
C LEU A 52 9.37 -10.68 4.87
N PHE A 53 9.26 -9.54 4.20
CA PHE A 53 10.32 -8.96 3.40
C PHE A 53 11.60 -8.73 4.24
N PHE A 54 11.48 -8.10 5.40
CA PHE A 54 12.65 -7.83 6.24
C PHE A 54 13.13 -9.05 7.04
N LEU A 55 12.25 -9.99 7.39
CA LEU A 55 12.65 -11.27 7.98
C LEU A 55 13.40 -12.16 7.00
N SER A 56 13.22 -11.98 5.69
CA SER A 56 13.92 -12.75 4.65
C SER A 56 15.43 -12.53 4.63
N PHE A 57 15.91 -11.42 5.22
CA PHE A 57 17.35 -11.10 5.35
C PHE A 57 17.98 -11.63 6.63
N ARG A 58 17.23 -12.34 7.48
CA ARG A 58 17.75 -12.97 8.69
C ARG A 58 17.97 -14.47 8.47
N GLU A 59 19.17 -14.94 8.80
CA GLU A 59 19.49 -16.36 8.75
C GLU A 59 18.69 -17.15 9.79
N ASN A 60 18.75 -16.68 11.02
CA ASN A 60 18.15 -17.36 12.17
C ASN A 60 16.79 -16.76 12.53
N GLU A 61 15.81 -17.61 12.73
CA GLU A 61 14.49 -17.28 13.21
C GLU A 61 14.01 -18.35 14.19
N LYS A 62 13.23 -17.95 15.18
CA LYS A 62 12.62 -18.88 16.12
C LYS A 62 11.56 -19.72 15.42
N GLU A 63 11.47 -20.99 15.79
CA GLU A 63 10.49 -21.91 15.22
C GLU A 63 9.04 -21.43 15.41
N ALA A 64 8.23 -21.66 14.40
CA ALA A 64 6.79 -21.44 14.47
C ALA A 64 6.15 -22.40 15.48
N ARG A 65 5.07 -21.99 16.12
CA ARG A 65 4.30 -22.82 17.06
C ARG A 65 2.88 -22.97 16.58
N ASP A 66 2.30 -24.15 16.83
CA ASP A 66 0.89 -24.39 16.53
C ASP A 66 0.00 -23.70 17.57
N GLU A 67 -0.75 -22.71 17.11
CA GLU A 67 -1.64 -21.93 17.96
C GLU A 67 -3.05 -21.82 17.37
N ALA A 68 -4.06 -21.70 18.25
CA ALA A 68 -5.44 -21.52 17.83
C ALA A 68 -5.69 -20.12 17.23
N CYS A 69 -6.53 -20.06 16.21
CA CYS A 69 -7.01 -18.81 15.61
C CYS A 69 -8.27 -18.33 16.36
N ILE A 70 -8.41 -17.00 16.54
CA ILE A 70 -9.60 -16.41 17.14
C ILE A 70 -10.86 -16.66 16.29
N ALA A 71 -10.69 -16.71 14.96
CA ALA A 71 -11.79 -16.97 14.03
C ALA A 71 -12.17 -18.46 13.96
N ASN A 72 -11.25 -19.36 14.32
CA ASN A 72 -11.49 -20.81 14.39
C ASN A 72 -10.67 -21.43 15.52
N PRO A 73 -11.16 -21.36 16.76
CA PRO A 73 -10.41 -21.82 17.94
C PRO A 73 -10.22 -23.34 18.00
N LEU A 74 -10.96 -24.11 17.21
CA LEU A 74 -10.86 -25.57 17.18
C LEU A 74 -9.68 -26.08 16.32
N VAL A 75 -9.13 -25.23 15.45
CA VAL A 75 -8.06 -25.61 14.55
C VAL A 75 -6.79 -24.84 14.91
N LYS A 76 -5.71 -25.57 15.18
CA LYS A 76 -4.37 -25.00 15.37
C LYS A 76 -3.67 -24.84 14.02
N HIS A 77 -2.93 -23.77 13.88
CA HIS A 77 -2.13 -23.47 12.68
C HIS A 77 -0.73 -23.03 13.10
N PRO A 78 0.28 -23.25 12.27
CA PRO A 78 1.59 -22.69 12.49
C PRO A 78 1.51 -21.17 12.57
N VAL A 79 2.08 -20.58 13.62
CA VAL A 79 2.19 -19.14 13.84
C VAL A 79 3.65 -18.82 14.06
N ALA A 80 4.20 -17.91 13.30
CA ALA A 80 5.59 -17.48 13.49
C ALA A 80 5.79 -16.93 14.91
N ALA A 81 6.96 -17.20 15.47
CA ALA A 81 7.29 -16.73 16.81
C ALA A 81 7.21 -15.20 16.88
N PRO A 82 6.90 -14.64 18.07
CA PRO A 82 6.96 -13.19 18.27
C PRO A 82 8.34 -12.63 17.90
N ASP A 83 8.33 -11.57 17.11
CA ASP A 83 9.54 -10.90 16.63
C ASP A 83 9.32 -9.39 16.61
N PRO A 84 10.34 -8.57 16.98
CA PRO A 84 10.23 -7.10 16.96
C PRO A 84 9.87 -6.52 15.60
N LEU A 85 10.28 -7.15 14.48
CA LEU A 85 9.90 -6.72 13.13
C LEU A 85 8.41 -6.93 12.85
N ILE A 86 7.85 -8.05 13.31
CA ILE A 86 6.41 -8.33 13.20
C ILE A 86 5.63 -7.30 14.03
N ASP A 87 6.13 -7.01 15.23
CA ASP A 87 5.49 -6.04 16.12
C ASP A 87 5.57 -4.63 15.53
N PHE A 88 6.70 -4.24 14.94
CA PHE A 88 6.85 -2.96 14.27
C PHE A 88 6.01 -2.84 12.99
N ALA A 89 5.99 -3.84 12.12
CA ALA A 89 5.14 -3.86 10.92
C ALA A 89 3.64 -3.72 11.28
N SER A 90 3.22 -4.39 12.37
CA SER A 90 1.87 -4.27 12.92
C SER A 90 1.59 -2.87 13.44
N LEU A 91 2.55 -2.26 14.16
CA LEU A 91 2.45 -0.92 14.73
C LEU A 91 2.32 0.15 13.64
N VAL A 92 3.22 0.13 12.63
CA VAL A 92 3.19 1.08 11.51
C VAL A 92 1.88 0.99 10.76
N THR A 93 1.44 -0.22 10.42
CA THR A 93 0.17 -0.42 9.69
C THR A 93 -1.02 0.07 10.49
N ALA A 94 -1.06 -0.20 11.80
CA ALA A 94 -2.11 0.28 12.68
C ALA A 94 -2.11 1.82 12.78
N ALA A 95 -0.94 2.46 12.81
CA ALA A 95 -0.82 3.91 12.83
C ALA A 95 -1.25 4.55 11.49
N LEU A 96 -0.94 3.91 10.35
CA LEU A 96 -1.43 4.35 9.03
C LEU A 96 -2.96 4.24 8.90
N VAL A 97 -3.58 3.21 9.51
CA VAL A 97 -5.06 3.11 9.59
C VAL A 97 -5.63 4.25 10.42
N TYR A 98 -4.96 4.65 11.51
CA TYR A 98 -5.36 5.83 12.29
C TYR A 98 -5.30 7.11 11.45
N GLY A 99 -4.19 7.33 10.72
CA GLY A 99 -4.05 8.47 9.81
C GLY A 99 -5.16 8.52 8.75
N LYS A 100 -5.48 7.37 8.14
CA LYS A 100 -6.63 7.29 7.23
C LYS A 100 -7.96 7.63 7.92
N GLY A 101 -8.15 7.22 9.16
CA GLY A 101 -9.32 7.62 9.94
C GLY A 101 -9.44 9.13 10.15
N GLN A 102 -8.31 9.84 10.29
CA GLN A 102 -8.29 11.30 10.35
C GLN A 102 -8.72 11.92 9.00
N ASP A 103 -8.22 11.40 7.88
CA ASP A 103 -8.62 11.83 6.54
C ASP A 103 -10.12 11.59 6.28
N ASP A 104 -10.61 10.38 6.61
CA ASP A 104 -12.03 10.03 6.49
C ASP A 104 -12.92 10.97 7.34
N LEU A 105 -12.43 11.44 8.49
CA LEU A 105 -13.17 12.40 9.34
C LEU A 105 -13.21 13.80 8.71
N GLU A 106 -12.08 14.29 8.19
CA GLU A 106 -12.00 15.58 7.47
C GLU A 106 -12.91 15.58 6.23
N ASP A 107 -13.02 14.45 5.56
CA ASP A 107 -13.90 14.20 4.41
C ASP A 107 -15.38 14.01 4.77
N GLY A 108 -15.74 14.14 6.05
CA GLY A 108 -17.11 13.96 6.54
C GLY A 108 -17.58 12.48 6.59
N GLN A 109 -16.68 11.52 6.46
CA GLN A 109 -17.00 10.08 6.51
C GLN A 109 -16.92 9.52 7.95
N TRP A 110 -17.58 10.19 8.89
CA TRP A 110 -17.48 9.92 10.32
C TRP A 110 -17.81 8.46 10.72
N PHE A 111 -18.73 7.79 10.01
CA PHE A 111 -19.05 6.38 10.27
C PHE A 111 -17.85 5.43 10.11
N ARG A 112 -16.93 5.75 9.18
CA ARG A 112 -15.70 4.99 8.96
C ARG A 112 -14.58 5.46 9.85
N ALA A 113 -14.49 6.77 10.04
CA ALA A 113 -13.45 7.44 10.80
C ALA A 113 -13.45 7.06 12.28
N LEU A 114 -14.59 7.17 12.96
CA LEU A 114 -14.67 6.99 14.40
C LEU A 114 -14.18 5.62 14.91
N PRO A 115 -14.55 4.48 14.31
CA PRO A 115 -14.01 3.19 14.72
C PRO A 115 -12.49 3.09 14.54
N GLN A 116 -11.95 3.59 13.42
CA GLN A 116 -10.50 3.57 13.15
C GLN A 116 -9.75 4.43 14.16
N LEU A 117 -10.22 5.65 14.41
CA LEU A 117 -9.61 6.56 15.39
C LEU A 117 -9.65 5.97 16.80
N ALA A 118 -10.78 5.41 17.24
CA ALA A 118 -10.92 4.82 18.56
C ALA A 118 -10.00 3.60 18.75
N LEU A 119 -9.92 2.72 17.75
CA LEU A 119 -9.15 1.47 17.84
C LEU A 119 -7.63 1.69 17.74
N PHE A 120 -7.19 2.67 16.93
CA PHE A 120 -5.77 2.82 16.59
C PHE A 120 -5.08 4.06 17.16
N ARG A 121 -5.77 4.87 17.98
CA ARG A 121 -5.18 6.02 18.69
C ARG A 121 -3.90 5.65 19.46
N LYS A 122 -3.93 4.50 20.14
CA LYS A 122 -2.77 3.99 20.89
C LYS A 122 -1.61 3.69 19.95
N ALA A 123 -1.87 3.10 18.78
CA ALA A 123 -0.82 2.79 17.81
C ALA A 123 -0.13 4.05 17.30
N ALA A 124 -0.88 5.08 16.91
CA ALA A 124 -0.32 6.36 16.48
C ALA A 124 0.54 7.00 17.58
N GLY A 125 0.06 7.01 18.84
CA GLY A 125 0.82 7.53 19.97
C GLY A 125 2.08 6.72 20.31
N THR A 126 2.04 5.40 20.10
CA THR A 126 3.21 4.54 20.30
C THR A 126 4.23 4.76 19.18
N LEU A 127 3.81 4.79 17.92
CA LEU A 127 4.71 5.04 16.79
C LEU A 127 5.40 6.41 16.90
N ARG A 128 4.68 7.44 17.32
CA ARG A 128 5.23 8.78 17.55
C ARG A 128 6.35 8.78 18.60
N LYS A 129 6.27 7.92 19.62
CA LYS A 129 7.31 7.78 20.65
C LYS A 129 8.50 6.95 20.18
N GLU A 130 8.23 5.88 19.42
CA GLU A 130 9.28 4.93 19.01
C GLU A 130 10.04 5.36 17.76
N ALA A 131 9.39 6.11 16.85
CA ALA A 131 9.94 6.55 15.58
C ALA A 131 9.42 7.95 15.21
N PRO A 132 9.77 9.00 15.97
CA PRO A 132 9.27 10.36 15.74
C PRO A 132 9.60 10.89 14.35
N GLU A 133 10.82 10.66 13.85
CA GLU A 133 11.27 11.10 12.53
C GLU A 133 10.45 10.44 11.38
N LEU A 134 10.12 9.16 11.53
CA LEU A 134 9.24 8.46 10.59
C LEU A 134 7.84 9.10 10.57
N VAL A 135 7.29 9.41 11.74
CA VAL A 135 5.95 10.01 11.82
C VAL A 135 5.95 11.42 11.23
N ASP A 136 7.00 12.22 11.49
CA ASP A 136 7.15 13.56 10.91
C ASP A 136 7.21 13.51 9.39
N GLU A 137 7.97 12.57 8.80
CA GLU A 137 8.03 12.40 7.34
C GLU A 137 6.69 11.94 6.76
N ILE A 138 6.00 11.01 7.42
CA ILE A 138 4.66 10.55 6.99
C ILE A 138 3.66 11.71 7.03
N GLU A 139 3.59 12.45 8.12
CA GLU A 139 2.67 13.57 8.27
C GLU A 139 2.95 14.68 7.26
N LEU A 140 4.22 15.00 7.03
CA LEU A 140 4.63 15.98 6.03
C LEU A 140 4.19 15.55 4.62
N ALA A 141 4.51 14.31 4.23
CA ALA A 141 4.16 13.79 2.91
C ALA A 141 2.63 13.78 2.69
N LEU A 142 1.85 13.35 3.68
CA LEU A 142 0.39 13.34 3.59
C LEU A 142 -0.20 14.77 3.58
N HIS A 143 0.37 15.69 4.35
CA HIS A 143 -0.04 17.09 4.32
C HIS A 143 0.20 17.73 2.93
N GLU A 144 1.36 17.50 2.35
CA GLU A 144 1.71 18.00 1.01
C GLU A 144 0.82 17.36 -0.07
N LEU A 145 0.52 16.05 0.03
CA LEU A 145 -0.42 15.38 -0.86
C LEU A 145 -1.79 16.05 -0.84
N ARG A 146 -2.37 16.26 0.35
CA ARG A 146 -3.67 16.91 0.50
C ARG A 146 -3.68 18.36 -0.03
N ALA A 147 -2.60 19.10 0.18
CA ALA A 147 -2.47 20.44 -0.35
C ALA A 147 -2.45 20.43 -1.89
N PHE A 148 -1.70 19.50 -2.48
CA PHE A 148 -1.63 19.29 -3.92
C PHE A 148 -2.99 18.89 -4.50
N GLU A 149 -3.68 17.93 -3.90
CA GLU A 149 -4.98 17.44 -4.35
C GLU A 149 -6.05 18.56 -4.33
N ARG A 150 -6.09 19.37 -3.27
CA ARG A 150 -7.00 20.53 -3.18
C ARG A 150 -6.72 21.58 -4.25
N MET A 151 -5.44 21.87 -4.49
CA MET A 151 -5.03 22.82 -5.53
C MET A 151 -5.45 22.33 -6.92
N GLU A 152 -5.15 21.09 -7.26
CA GLU A 152 -5.47 20.48 -8.56
C GLU A 152 -6.99 20.37 -8.79
N LEU A 153 -7.75 20.01 -7.76
CA LEU A 153 -9.21 19.97 -7.84
C LEU A 153 -9.79 21.36 -8.16
N SER A 154 -9.32 22.39 -7.49
CA SER A 154 -9.73 23.78 -7.73
C SER A 154 -9.39 24.26 -9.15
N LEU A 155 -8.21 23.91 -9.65
CA LEU A 155 -7.79 24.23 -11.02
C LEU A 155 -8.65 23.52 -12.09
N CYS A 156 -9.02 22.26 -11.86
CA CYS A 156 -9.87 21.52 -12.78
C CYS A 156 -11.30 22.09 -12.83
N GLN A 157 -11.90 22.40 -11.69
CA GLN A 157 -13.24 23.02 -11.60
C GLN A 157 -13.28 24.40 -12.28
N GLY A 158 -12.22 25.18 -12.17
CA GLY A 158 -12.10 26.47 -12.86
C GLY A 158 -11.99 26.35 -14.39
N ARG A 159 -11.45 25.23 -14.91
CA ARG A 159 -11.29 24.98 -16.35
C ARG A 159 -12.55 24.45 -17.03
N GLU A 160 -13.34 23.64 -16.36
CA GLU A 160 -14.64 23.16 -16.87
C GLU A 160 -15.58 24.34 -17.17
N ALA A 161 -15.46 25.43 -16.44
CA ALA A 161 -16.20 26.67 -16.71
C ALA A 161 -15.66 27.46 -17.93
N ALA A 162 -14.47 27.14 -18.45
CA ALA A 162 -13.78 27.92 -19.47
C ALA A 162 -13.60 27.24 -20.85
N CYS A 163 -13.80 25.93 -21.00
CA CYS A 163 -13.42 25.19 -22.20
C CYS A 163 -14.54 24.34 -22.81
N ALA A 164 -15.28 24.94 -23.73
CA ALA A 164 -15.95 24.24 -24.85
C ALA A 164 -15.12 24.51 -26.12
N HIS A 165 -14.11 23.68 -26.44
CA HIS A 165 -13.40 23.75 -27.74
C HIS A 165 -12.74 22.41 -28.18
N PRO A 166 -12.56 22.17 -29.50
CA PRO A 166 -12.55 20.85 -30.11
C PRO A 166 -11.22 20.06 -30.08
N ALA A 167 -11.33 18.78 -30.25
CA ALA A 167 -10.72 17.61 -29.66
C ALA A 167 -9.35 17.08 -30.14
N ASP A 168 -8.73 17.44 -31.24
CA ASP A 168 -7.72 16.54 -31.86
C ASP A 168 -6.22 16.82 -31.56
N LYS A 169 -5.86 18.02 -31.13
CA LYS A 169 -4.48 18.31 -30.66
C LYS A 169 -4.39 18.46 -29.12
N LEU A 170 -5.54 18.55 -28.47
CA LEU A 170 -5.66 18.71 -27.02
C LEU A 170 -5.47 17.37 -26.28
N GLY A 171 -5.76 16.24 -26.90
CA GLY A 171 -5.73 14.91 -26.29
C GLY A 171 -4.34 14.48 -25.80
N THR A 172 -3.29 14.66 -26.60
CA THR A 172 -1.92 14.29 -26.19
C THR A 172 -1.37 15.21 -25.11
N ALA A 173 -1.61 16.51 -25.20
CA ALA A 173 -1.19 17.48 -24.19
C ALA A 173 -1.92 17.30 -22.86
N LEU A 174 -3.24 17.00 -22.91
CA LEU A 174 -4.04 16.69 -21.72
C LEU A 174 -3.57 15.38 -21.07
N SER A 175 -3.32 14.33 -21.83
CA SER A 175 -2.83 13.05 -21.34
C SER A 175 -1.49 13.21 -20.62
N GLU A 176 -0.57 14.00 -21.16
CA GLU A 176 0.73 14.26 -20.52
C GLU A 176 0.58 15.12 -19.26
N GLN A 177 -0.31 16.10 -19.25
CA GLN A 177 -0.61 16.88 -18.05
C GLN A 177 -1.20 16.01 -16.94
N VAL A 178 -2.13 15.11 -17.28
CA VAL A 178 -2.73 14.17 -16.32
C VAL A 178 -1.68 13.17 -15.83
N ARG A 179 -0.80 12.67 -16.70
CA ARG A 179 0.32 11.82 -16.31
C ARG A 179 1.19 12.50 -15.26
N LYS A 180 1.64 13.72 -15.52
CA LYS A 180 2.49 14.50 -14.61
C LYS A 180 1.77 14.72 -13.27
N ARG A 181 0.49 15.06 -13.29
CA ARG A 181 -0.33 15.20 -12.08
C ARG A 181 -0.37 13.91 -11.28
N ALA A 182 -0.64 12.79 -11.94
CA ALA A 182 -0.73 11.48 -11.30
C ALA A 182 0.63 11.04 -10.70
N GLU A 183 1.73 11.22 -11.43
CA GLU A 183 3.08 10.92 -10.93
C GLU A 183 3.47 11.83 -9.76
N THR A 184 3.11 13.12 -9.81
CA THR A 184 3.38 14.05 -8.70
C THR A 184 2.61 13.67 -7.43
N ALA A 185 1.32 13.37 -7.55
CA ALA A 185 0.52 12.92 -6.42
C ALA A 185 1.02 11.60 -5.84
N ALA A 186 1.34 10.63 -6.70
CA ALA A 186 1.86 9.34 -6.28
C ALA A 186 3.21 9.43 -5.56
N ALA A 187 4.06 10.40 -5.94
CA ALA A 187 5.36 10.59 -5.30
C ALA A 187 5.25 10.87 -3.78
N TYR A 188 4.20 11.54 -3.32
CA TYR A 188 3.97 11.74 -1.89
C TYR A 188 3.66 10.41 -1.18
N SER A 189 2.83 9.55 -1.76
CA SER A 189 2.60 8.19 -1.25
C SER A 189 3.86 7.34 -1.31
N GLY A 190 4.68 7.51 -2.35
CA GLY A 190 6.01 6.91 -2.47
C GLY A 190 6.93 7.30 -1.31
N ARG A 191 6.94 8.58 -0.91
CA ARG A 191 7.72 9.06 0.25
C ARG A 191 7.30 8.39 1.55
N VAL A 192 6.01 8.18 1.77
CA VAL A 192 5.50 7.48 2.96
C VAL A 192 6.09 6.06 3.04
N LEU A 193 5.96 5.27 1.97
CA LEU A 193 6.47 3.89 2.01
C LEU A 193 8.00 3.81 1.94
N ARG A 194 8.67 4.77 1.31
CA ARG A 194 10.12 4.92 1.39
C ARG A 194 10.58 5.06 2.85
N ALA A 195 9.95 5.96 3.59
CA ALA A 195 10.29 6.18 5.00
C ALA A 195 10.01 4.94 5.87
N VAL A 196 8.87 4.26 5.64
CA VAL A 196 8.53 3.01 6.32
C VAL A 196 9.55 1.91 6.03
N MET A 197 9.93 1.71 4.78
CA MET A 197 10.92 0.70 4.38
C MET A 197 12.30 1.00 4.99
N SER A 198 12.74 2.26 4.95
CA SER A 198 14.00 2.70 5.53
C SER A 198 14.06 2.49 7.04
N GLU A 199 13.01 2.84 7.76
CA GLU A 199 12.94 2.63 9.21
C GLU A 199 12.89 1.14 9.57
N THR A 200 12.12 0.35 8.81
CA THR A 200 12.03 -1.10 9.05
C THR A 200 13.37 -1.77 8.77
N ALA A 201 14.11 -1.34 7.73
CA ALA A 201 15.46 -1.83 7.43
C ALA A 201 16.43 -1.56 8.60
N ARG A 202 16.40 -0.38 9.19
CA ARG A 202 17.22 -0.04 10.38
C ARG A 202 16.92 -0.97 11.57
N ARG A 203 15.67 -1.37 11.76
CA ARG A 203 15.23 -2.27 12.84
C ARG A 203 15.51 -3.75 12.54
N ALA A 204 15.72 -4.10 11.29
CA ALA A 204 15.94 -5.48 10.86
C ALA A 204 17.31 -6.05 11.30
N GLU A 205 18.19 -5.23 11.92
CA GLU A 205 19.55 -5.63 12.33
C GLU A 205 20.35 -6.25 11.18
N VAL A 206 20.10 -5.83 9.95
CA VAL A 206 20.95 -6.14 8.82
C VAL A 206 22.32 -5.53 9.14
N SER A 207 23.41 -6.31 9.06
CA SER A 207 24.75 -5.84 9.49
C SER A 207 25.04 -4.46 8.87
N GLY A 208 25.61 -3.53 9.66
CA GLY A 208 25.68 -2.11 9.30
C GLY A 208 26.31 -1.83 7.94
N GLU A 209 27.28 -2.66 7.51
CA GLU A 209 27.92 -2.53 6.18
C GLU A 209 26.96 -2.91 5.03
N TRP A 210 26.17 -3.96 5.21
CA TRP A 210 25.15 -4.37 4.22
C TRP A 210 23.98 -3.39 4.18
N LEU A 211 23.53 -2.90 5.33
CA LEU A 211 22.44 -1.93 5.41
C LEU A 211 22.76 -0.68 4.58
N ALA A 212 23.98 -0.14 4.75
CA ALA A 212 24.42 1.04 3.98
C ALA A 212 24.39 0.79 2.46
N LYS A 213 24.75 -0.42 2.00
CA LYS A 213 24.74 -0.80 0.59
C LYS A 213 23.31 -1.04 0.04
N LEU A 214 22.41 -1.53 0.87
CA LEU A 214 21.04 -1.89 0.48
C LEU A 214 20.03 -0.75 0.71
N GLN A 215 20.38 0.27 1.50
CA GLN A 215 19.49 1.37 1.85
C GLN A 215 18.83 1.99 0.63
N GLY A 216 19.63 2.31 -0.41
CA GLY A 216 19.11 2.88 -1.66
C GLY A 216 18.12 1.95 -2.37
N ILE A 217 18.33 0.63 -2.32
CA ILE A 217 17.40 -0.35 -2.92
C ILE A 217 16.08 -0.35 -2.15
N PHE A 218 16.12 -0.38 -0.81
CA PHE A 218 14.90 -0.32 0.00
C PHE A 218 14.12 0.97 -0.21
N GLU A 219 14.80 2.10 -0.36
CA GLU A 219 14.18 3.39 -0.64
C GLU A 219 13.50 3.41 -2.03
N ILE A 220 14.16 2.89 -3.06
CA ILE A 220 13.58 2.78 -4.41
C ILE A 220 12.36 1.85 -4.39
N MET A 221 12.47 0.70 -3.75
CA MET A 221 11.36 -0.26 -3.65
C MET A 221 10.19 0.31 -2.84
N GLY A 222 10.46 0.99 -1.73
CA GLY A 222 9.43 1.66 -0.94
C GLY A 222 8.70 2.73 -1.75
N THR A 223 9.46 3.57 -2.48
CA THR A 223 8.90 4.59 -3.37
C THR A 223 8.00 3.96 -4.44
N ALA A 224 8.53 2.97 -5.18
CA ALA A 224 7.79 2.32 -6.25
C ALA A 224 6.51 1.62 -5.75
N LEU A 225 6.58 0.98 -4.58
CA LEU A 225 5.43 0.32 -3.98
C LEU A 225 4.36 1.32 -3.50
N GLY A 226 4.77 2.43 -2.89
CA GLY A 226 3.84 3.48 -2.47
C GLY A 226 3.13 4.16 -3.64
N GLU A 227 3.87 4.44 -4.72
CA GLU A 227 3.30 4.98 -5.95
C GLU A 227 2.35 3.98 -6.63
N TRP A 228 2.71 2.70 -6.66
CA TRP A 228 1.86 1.65 -7.21
C TRP A 228 0.53 1.54 -6.46
N ILE A 229 0.57 1.56 -5.12
CA ILE A 229 -0.63 1.52 -4.26
C ILE A 229 -1.51 2.75 -4.52
N TYR A 230 -0.91 3.93 -4.67
CA TYR A 230 -1.65 5.15 -4.96
C TYR A 230 -2.41 5.05 -6.30
N PHE A 231 -1.75 4.57 -7.36
CA PHE A 231 -2.41 4.37 -8.65
C PHE A 231 -3.52 3.30 -8.60
N ALA A 232 -3.30 2.23 -7.85
CA ALA A 232 -4.30 1.18 -7.65
C ALA A 232 -5.54 1.70 -6.94
N ASP A 233 -5.37 2.46 -5.87
CA ASP A 233 -6.45 3.09 -5.09
C ASP A 233 -7.22 4.12 -5.95
N ALA A 234 -6.48 4.98 -6.66
CA ALA A 234 -7.05 5.97 -7.56
C ALA A 234 -7.88 5.34 -8.70
N LEU A 235 -7.42 4.22 -9.26
CA LEU A 235 -8.18 3.48 -10.29
C LEU A 235 -9.42 2.80 -9.69
N ASP A 236 -9.31 2.21 -8.49
CA ASP A 236 -10.41 1.50 -7.82
C ASP A 236 -11.54 2.44 -7.37
N ASP A 237 -11.20 3.68 -7.02
CA ASP A 237 -12.13 4.68 -6.51
C ASP A 237 -12.57 5.73 -7.55
N ALA A 238 -12.06 5.67 -8.78
CA ALA A 238 -12.28 6.70 -9.81
C ALA A 238 -13.75 7.10 -10.02
N GLU A 239 -14.65 6.13 -10.13
CA GLU A 239 -16.09 6.39 -10.34
C GLU A 239 -16.76 6.98 -9.09
N LYS A 240 -16.34 6.54 -7.90
CA LYS A 240 -16.85 7.06 -6.63
C LYS A 240 -16.40 8.49 -6.38
N ASP A 241 -15.15 8.80 -6.76
CA ASP A 241 -14.58 10.13 -6.62
C ASP A 241 -15.27 11.10 -7.57
N ALA A 242 -15.47 10.70 -8.84
CA ALA A 242 -16.21 11.47 -9.82
C ALA A 242 -17.64 11.77 -9.35
N ALA A 243 -18.37 10.75 -8.86
CA ALA A 243 -19.75 10.91 -8.37
C ALA A 243 -19.84 11.84 -7.14
N LYS A 244 -18.77 11.99 -6.36
CA LYS A 244 -18.71 12.82 -5.16
C LYS A 244 -18.01 14.16 -5.38
N GLY A 245 -17.56 14.47 -6.61
CA GLY A 245 -16.78 15.67 -6.91
C GLY A 245 -15.45 15.75 -6.15
N ARG A 246 -14.83 14.59 -5.86
CA ARG A 246 -13.54 14.48 -5.17
C ARG A 246 -12.39 14.49 -6.17
N PHE A 247 -11.21 14.83 -5.67
CA PHE A 247 -10.00 14.71 -6.45
C PHE A 247 -9.74 13.23 -6.81
N ASN A 248 -9.38 13.04 -8.06
CA ASN A 248 -8.77 11.80 -8.55
C ASN A 248 -7.65 12.20 -9.53
N PRO A 249 -6.45 11.61 -9.45
CA PRO A 249 -5.32 12.03 -10.29
C PRO A 249 -5.58 11.85 -11.79
N PHE A 250 -6.52 10.98 -12.18
CA PHE A 250 -6.88 10.68 -13.56
C PHE A 250 -8.07 11.49 -14.08
N MET A 251 -8.59 12.47 -13.30
CA MET A 251 -9.72 13.29 -13.76
C MET A 251 -9.38 14.04 -15.05
N GLY A 252 -10.39 14.18 -15.92
CA GLY A 252 -10.24 14.77 -17.26
C GLY A 252 -9.94 13.77 -18.38
N LEU A 253 -9.64 12.49 -18.06
CA LEU A 253 -9.51 11.41 -19.03
C LEU A 253 -10.82 10.63 -19.15
N SER A 254 -11.07 10.11 -20.37
CA SER A 254 -12.08 9.08 -20.57
C SER A 254 -11.72 7.82 -19.76
N ALA A 255 -12.69 6.96 -19.49
CA ALA A 255 -12.44 5.75 -18.70
C ALA A 255 -11.45 4.79 -19.40
N ILE A 256 -11.40 4.79 -20.75
CA ILE A 256 -10.44 3.99 -21.53
C ILE A 256 -9.02 4.57 -21.38
N GLU A 257 -8.86 5.88 -21.53
CA GLU A 257 -7.55 6.56 -21.39
C GLU A 257 -7.03 6.45 -19.96
N ARG A 258 -7.91 6.65 -18.97
CA ARG A 258 -7.61 6.47 -17.54
C ARG A 258 -7.06 5.08 -17.25
N LEU A 259 -7.75 4.04 -17.73
CA LEU A 259 -7.33 2.66 -17.56
C LEU A 259 -5.96 2.41 -18.19
N ALA A 260 -5.77 2.84 -19.45
CA ALA A 260 -4.51 2.67 -20.17
C ALA A 260 -3.34 3.36 -19.45
N LEU A 261 -3.53 4.59 -18.97
CA LEU A 261 -2.51 5.33 -18.25
C LEU A 261 -2.20 4.69 -16.90
N ALA A 262 -3.22 4.32 -16.11
CA ALA A 262 -3.04 3.67 -14.81
C ALA A 262 -2.29 2.34 -14.95
N GLU A 263 -2.69 1.47 -15.91
CA GLU A 263 -1.98 0.21 -16.18
C GLU A 263 -0.50 0.45 -16.56
N GLN A 264 -0.21 1.46 -17.37
CA GLN A 264 1.16 1.80 -17.76
C GLN A 264 2.00 2.27 -16.56
N LEU A 265 1.44 3.14 -15.72
CA LEU A 265 2.13 3.66 -14.54
C LEU A 265 2.40 2.57 -13.51
N MET A 266 1.44 1.69 -13.27
CA MET A 266 1.58 0.56 -12.35
C MET A 266 2.61 -0.46 -12.86
N ARG A 267 2.57 -0.82 -14.15
CA ARG A 267 3.55 -1.73 -14.77
C ARG A 267 4.98 -1.22 -14.63
N LYS A 268 5.22 0.06 -14.84
CA LYS A 268 6.55 0.67 -14.65
C LYS A 268 7.07 0.50 -13.23
N ARG A 269 6.19 0.55 -12.21
CA ARG A 269 6.56 0.32 -10.80
C ARG A 269 6.79 -1.17 -10.51
N GLU A 270 6.00 -2.05 -11.11
CA GLU A 270 6.23 -3.51 -11.05
C GLU A 270 7.62 -3.88 -11.60
N GLU A 271 7.99 -3.35 -12.76
CA GLU A 271 9.31 -3.54 -13.37
C GLU A 271 10.44 -3.01 -12.46
N THR A 272 10.24 -1.85 -11.83
CA THR A 272 11.19 -1.30 -10.86
C THR A 272 11.33 -2.19 -9.63
N LEU A 273 10.22 -2.70 -9.09
CA LEU A 273 10.21 -3.58 -7.93
C LEU A 273 10.91 -4.91 -8.23
N ASP A 274 10.60 -5.53 -9.37
CA ASP A 274 11.20 -6.80 -9.80
C ASP A 274 12.72 -6.67 -9.97
N ALA A 275 13.16 -5.65 -10.71
CA ALA A 275 14.59 -5.41 -10.96
C ALA A 275 15.38 -5.20 -9.65
N HIS A 276 14.82 -4.50 -8.66
CA HIS A 276 15.52 -4.23 -7.40
C HIS A 276 15.39 -5.38 -6.41
N ALA A 277 14.27 -6.10 -6.38
CA ALA A 277 14.11 -7.30 -5.57
C ALA A 277 15.11 -8.38 -5.97
N ALA A 278 15.42 -8.53 -7.26
CA ALA A 278 16.41 -9.49 -7.78
C ALA A 278 17.85 -9.20 -7.30
N LEU A 279 18.15 -7.99 -6.86
CA LEU A 279 19.48 -7.60 -6.36
C LEU A 279 19.68 -7.90 -4.86
N LEU A 280 18.63 -8.31 -4.16
CA LEU A 280 18.66 -8.46 -2.71
C LEU A 280 19.17 -9.84 -2.27
N PRO A 281 20.02 -9.91 -1.24
CA PRO A 281 20.62 -11.15 -0.75
C PRO A 281 19.72 -11.88 0.26
N TYR A 282 18.64 -12.47 -0.21
CA TYR A 282 17.71 -13.20 0.67
C TYR A 282 18.36 -14.47 1.24
N TYR A 283 18.24 -14.69 2.54
CA TYR A 283 18.55 -15.98 3.16
C TYR A 283 17.41 -16.99 3.01
N LYS A 284 16.15 -16.48 3.00
CA LYS A 284 14.93 -17.30 2.93
C LYS A 284 13.78 -16.49 2.34
N ASP A 285 12.65 -17.15 2.11
CA ASP A 285 11.39 -16.54 1.70
C ASP A 285 11.44 -15.76 0.35
N ALA A 286 12.56 -15.79 -0.41
CA ALA A 286 12.72 -15.09 -1.68
C ALA A 286 11.59 -15.43 -2.67
N ALA A 287 11.19 -16.71 -2.74
CA ALA A 287 10.10 -17.17 -3.62
C ALA A 287 8.75 -16.51 -3.26
N ILE A 288 8.50 -16.21 -1.98
CA ILE A 288 7.26 -15.53 -1.54
C ILE A 288 7.32 -14.06 -1.91
N VAL A 289 8.48 -13.41 -1.71
CA VAL A 289 8.68 -12.01 -2.11
C VAL A 289 8.49 -11.85 -3.62
N GLN A 290 9.13 -12.71 -4.42
CA GLN A 290 8.98 -12.71 -5.88
C GLN A 290 7.54 -12.99 -6.30
N ASN A 291 6.85 -13.94 -5.66
CA ASN A 291 5.45 -14.20 -5.95
C ASN A 291 4.56 -12.97 -5.73
N VAL A 292 4.78 -12.20 -4.65
CA VAL A 292 4.03 -10.95 -4.43
C VAL A 292 4.33 -9.94 -5.54
N ILE A 293 5.59 -9.74 -5.89
CA ILE A 293 6.01 -8.69 -6.84
C ILE A 293 5.66 -9.08 -8.28
N CYS A 294 6.01 -10.30 -8.71
CA CYS A 294 5.92 -10.71 -10.11
C CYS A 294 4.56 -11.32 -10.49
N GLU A 295 3.77 -11.79 -9.51
CA GLU A 295 2.46 -12.39 -9.75
C GLU A 295 1.34 -11.61 -9.03
N GLY A 296 1.52 -11.32 -7.76
CA GLY A 296 0.50 -10.69 -6.90
C GLY A 296 0.11 -9.30 -7.39
N LEU A 297 1.06 -8.39 -7.56
CA LEU A 297 0.83 -7.04 -8.04
C LEU A 297 0.25 -7.01 -9.47
N PRO A 298 0.82 -7.71 -10.48
CA PRO A 298 0.24 -7.76 -11.81
C PRO A 298 -1.19 -8.32 -11.85
N ARG A 299 -1.49 -9.34 -11.04
CA ARG A 299 -2.84 -9.91 -10.92
C ARG A 299 -3.83 -8.93 -10.31
N GLU A 300 -3.41 -8.20 -9.29
CA GLU A 300 -4.27 -7.19 -8.67
C GLU A 300 -4.51 -6.02 -9.64
N ARG A 301 -3.50 -5.58 -10.40
CA ARG A 301 -3.67 -4.60 -11.49
C ARG A 301 -4.67 -5.10 -12.54
N ALA A 302 -4.55 -6.36 -12.98
CA ALA A 302 -5.50 -6.96 -13.94
C ALA A 302 -6.92 -7.01 -13.37
N ARG A 303 -7.10 -7.37 -12.10
CA ARG A 303 -8.40 -7.37 -11.42
C ARG A 303 -9.05 -5.98 -11.42
N LEU A 304 -8.27 -4.94 -11.12
CA LEU A 304 -8.74 -3.55 -11.15
C LEU A 304 -9.12 -3.12 -12.56
N ALA A 305 -8.32 -3.50 -13.55
CA ALA A 305 -8.62 -3.25 -14.96
C ALA A 305 -9.93 -3.92 -15.41
N ASP A 306 -10.16 -5.16 -15.03
CA ASP A 306 -11.39 -5.89 -15.36
C ASP A 306 -12.61 -5.27 -14.69
N LYS A 307 -12.49 -4.81 -13.44
CA LYS A 307 -13.53 -4.06 -12.74
C LYS A 307 -13.90 -2.77 -13.50
N SER A 308 -12.90 -2.01 -13.94
CA SER A 308 -13.11 -0.78 -14.74
C SER A 308 -13.75 -1.07 -16.10
N ARG A 309 -13.31 -2.14 -16.79
CA ARG A 309 -13.92 -2.58 -18.08
C ARG A 309 -15.37 -3.04 -17.92
N ALA A 310 -15.70 -3.70 -16.82
CA ALA A 310 -17.07 -4.14 -16.54
C ALA A 310 -18.01 -2.93 -16.37
N PHE A 311 -17.54 -1.89 -15.69
CA PHE A 311 -18.29 -0.64 -15.52
C PHE A 311 -18.60 0.03 -16.88
N LEU A 312 -17.59 0.12 -17.77
CA LEU A 312 -17.74 0.67 -19.12
C LEU A 312 -18.81 -0.06 -19.97
N LYS A 313 -18.90 -1.39 -19.84
CA LYS A 313 -19.92 -2.16 -20.59
C LYS A 313 -21.35 -1.85 -20.12
N HIS A 314 -21.54 -1.53 -18.85
CA HIS A 314 -22.86 -1.14 -18.34
C HIS A 314 -23.28 0.26 -18.81
N GLU A 315 -22.35 1.23 -18.91
CA GLU A 315 -22.67 2.57 -19.41
C GLU A 315 -23.06 2.61 -20.89
N VAL A 316 -22.51 1.70 -21.70
CA VAL A 316 -22.83 1.61 -23.16
C VAL A 316 -24.18 0.93 -23.41
N GLN A 317 -24.76 0.25 -22.44
CA GLN A 317 -26.03 -0.47 -22.54
C GLN A 317 -27.25 0.32 -22.02
N VAL A 318 -27.04 1.47 -21.42
CA VAL A 318 -28.05 2.42 -20.92
C VAL A 318 -28.14 3.62 -21.87
#